data_dbc2f3bc8774712284524a53173459d3
#
_entry.id   dbc2f3bc8774712284524a53173459d3
#
_cell.length_a   1.000
_cell.length_b   1.000
_cell.length_c   1.000
_cell.angle_alpha   90.00
_cell.angle_beta   90.00
_cell.angle_gamma   90.00
#
_symmetry.space_group_name_H-M   'P 1'
#
loop_
_entity.id
_entity.type
_entity.pdbx_description
1 polymer ?
#
loop_
_entity_poly.entity_id
_entity_poly.type
_entity_poly.pdbx_seq_one_letter_code
_entity_poly.pdbx_strand_id
1 'polypeptide(L)'
;MFETQNSNSIGAKIVNWVVAALVNVFRSIPFIILIVLLLPATQALVGTIMGPRAALPSLIISAAPFYARLVQIAFDDLDHGVIEAAKAMGATRWQIVTKVLIPESSPALVSGITVTTISLIGYTAMAGAIGAGGLGNLAYLDGFQASNNAVTMMATIIIVIIVFVFQFLGDTVVKKIDKR
;
A
#
# COMPACT_ATOMS: atom_id res chain seq x y z
N MET A 1 10.06 -3.24 12.80
CA MET A 1 9.99 -4.71 12.77
C MET A 1 11.37 -5.34 12.66
N PHE A 2 12.15 -5.09 11.63
CA PHE A 2 13.49 -5.69 11.46
C PHE A 2 14.44 -5.42 12.66
N GLU A 3 14.48 -4.22 13.21
CA GLU A 3 15.30 -3.89 14.39
C GLU A 3 14.85 -4.56 15.69
N THR A 4 13.54 -4.79 15.85
CA THR A 4 13.00 -5.35 17.09
C THR A 4 12.96 -6.88 17.09
N GLN A 5 13.02 -7.52 15.94
CA GLN A 5 13.02 -8.97 15.81
C GLN A 5 14.31 -9.61 16.38
N ASN A 6 15.41 -8.88 16.33
CA ASN A 6 16.74 -9.33 16.81
C ASN A 6 17.12 -8.77 18.18
N SER A 7 16.21 -8.05 18.85
CA SER A 7 16.42 -7.55 20.21
C SER A 7 15.86 -8.53 21.23
N ASN A 8 16.72 -9.00 22.16
CA ASN A 8 16.29 -9.86 23.28
C ASN A 8 15.47 -9.10 24.35
N SER A 9 15.20 -7.81 24.18
CA SER A 9 14.40 -7.02 25.10
C SER A 9 12.92 -7.39 24.97
N ILE A 10 12.28 -7.72 26.09
CA ILE A 10 10.84 -8.00 26.17
C ILE A 10 10.01 -6.84 25.62
N GLY A 11 10.41 -5.59 25.90
CA GLY A 11 9.73 -4.40 25.37
C GLY A 11 9.74 -4.33 23.86
N ALA A 12 10.87 -4.65 23.20
CA ALA A 12 10.96 -4.66 21.73
C ALA A 12 10.06 -5.75 21.10
N LYS A 13 9.95 -6.91 21.74
CA LYS A 13 9.04 -7.99 21.30
C LYS A 13 7.58 -7.59 21.42
N ILE A 14 7.20 -6.93 22.52
CA ILE A 14 5.82 -6.43 22.71
C ILE A 14 5.48 -5.39 21.65
N VAL A 15 6.34 -4.40 21.43
CA VAL A 15 6.14 -3.37 20.40
C VAL A 15 5.99 -4.00 19.02
N ASN A 16 6.85 -4.95 18.67
CA ASN A 16 6.77 -5.65 17.39
C ASN A 16 5.45 -6.42 17.24
N TRP A 17 5.01 -7.11 18.28
CA TRP A 17 3.75 -7.85 18.29
C TRP A 17 2.55 -6.90 18.13
N VAL A 18 2.52 -5.79 18.87
CA VAL A 18 1.45 -4.77 18.78
C VAL A 18 1.39 -4.17 17.37
N VAL A 19 2.54 -3.75 16.80
CA VAL A 19 2.57 -3.20 15.45
C VAL A 19 2.12 -4.24 14.41
N ALA A 20 2.56 -5.50 14.54
CA ALA A 20 2.13 -6.57 13.65
C ALA A 20 0.62 -6.83 13.76
N ALA A 21 0.09 -6.84 14.98
CA ALA A 21 -1.34 -7.00 15.21
C ALA A 21 -2.16 -5.86 14.60
N LEU A 22 -1.74 -4.60 14.81
CA LEU A 22 -2.39 -3.42 14.19
C LEU A 22 -2.39 -3.51 12.66
N VAL A 23 -1.24 -3.79 12.06
CA VAL A 23 -1.12 -3.96 10.60
C VAL A 23 -2.08 -5.05 10.11
N ASN A 24 -2.15 -6.19 10.79
CA ASN A 24 -3.04 -7.28 10.41
C ASN A 24 -4.53 -6.92 10.57
N VAL A 25 -4.91 -6.23 11.66
CA VAL A 25 -6.28 -5.78 11.88
C VAL A 25 -6.74 -4.84 10.76
N PHE A 26 -5.96 -3.79 10.46
CA PHE A 26 -6.34 -2.85 9.40
C PHE A 26 -6.41 -3.50 8.00
N ARG A 27 -5.57 -4.48 7.72
CA ARG A 27 -5.62 -5.23 6.46
C ARG A 27 -6.80 -6.20 6.37
N SER A 28 -7.34 -6.65 7.50
CA SER A 28 -8.48 -7.56 7.54
C SER A 28 -9.81 -6.85 7.33
N ILE A 29 -9.86 -5.53 7.49
CA ILE A 29 -11.08 -4.75 7.31
C ILE A 29 -11.27 -4.46 5.81
N PRO A 30 -12.39 -4.88 5.18
CA PRO A 30 -12.71 -4.50 3.81
C PRO A 30 -12.73 -2.97 3.65
N PHE A 31 -12.16 -2.45 2.57
CA PHE A 31 -12.02 -1.00 2.38
C PHE A 31 -13.34 -0.24 2.49
N ILE A 32 -14.43 -0.80 1.95
CA ILE A 32 -15.76 -0.17 2.03
C ILE A 32 -16.26 -0.03 3.48
N ILE A 33 -15.92 -0.99 4.35
CA ILE A 33 -16.25 -0.92 5.78
C ILE A 33 -15.32 0.05 6.49
N LEU A 34 -14.04 0.06 6.13
CA LEU A 34 -13.04 0.97 6.70
C LEU A 34 -13.42 2.43 6.46
N ILE A 35 -13.89 2.75 5.24
CA ILE A 35 -14.31 4.13 4.91
C ILE A 35 -15.47 4.58 5.79
N VAL A 36 -16.46 3.72 6.02
CA VAL A 36 -17.62 4.01 6.89
C VAL A 36 -17.20 4.13 8.36
N LEU A 37 -16.34 3.22 8.83
CA LEU A 37 -15.84 3.23 10.20
C LEU A 37 -15.06 4.51 10.52
N LEU A 38 -14.35 5.05 9.55
CA LEU A 38 -13.52 6.24 9.72
C LEU A 38 -14.28 7.56 9.50
N LEU A 39 -15.58 7.55 9.13
CA LEU A 39 -16.34 8.79 8.92
C LEU A 39 -16.26 9.79 10.08
N PRO A 40 -16.40 9.39 11.36
CA PRO A 40 -16.29 10.34 12.48
C PRO A 40 -14.89 10.97 12.59
N ALA A 41 -13.84 10.17 12.41
CA ALA A 41 -12.47 10.65 12.42
C ALA A 41 -12.18 11.54 11.20
N THR A 42 -12.69 11.18 10.04
CA THR A 42 -12.59 11.96 8.80
C THR A 42 -13.26 13.31 8.95
N GLN A 43 -14.46 13.38 9.53
CA GLN A 43 -15.14 14.64 9.82
C GLN A 43 -14.31 15.54 10.72
N ALA A 44 -13.68 14.97 11.74
CA ALA A 44 -12.84 15.74 12.67
C ALA A 44 -11.54 16.25 12.01
N LEU A 45 -10.94 15.47 11.10
CA LEU A 45 -9.65 15.80 10.47
C LEU A 45 -9.79 16.68 9.23
N VAL A 46 -10.80 16.42 8.41
CA VAL A 46 -10.96 17.00 7.06
C VAL A 46 -12.11 18.00 6.99
N GLY A 47 -13.02 17.97 7.98
CA GLY A 47 -14.19 18.85 8.04
C GLY A 47 -15.37 18.41 7.17
N THR A 48 -15.26 17.28 6.47
CA THR A 48 -16.31 16.70 5.63
C THR A 48 -16.27 15.19 5.64
N ILE A 49 -17.44 14.56 5.48
CA ILE A 49 -17.58 13.10 5.33
C ILE A 49 -17.84 12.67 3.89
N MET A 50 -17.96 13.62 2.96
CA MET A 50 -18.26 13.38 1.55
C MET A 50 -17.20 14.01 0.64
N GLY A 51 -17.09 13.45 -0.56
CA GLY A 51 -16.23 13.96 -1.59
C GLY A 51 -14.80 13.40 -1.58
N PRO A 52 -13.94 13.82 -2.54
CA PRO A 52 -12.59 13.26 -2.71
C PRO A 52 -11.69 13.42 -1.49
N ARG A 53 -11.81 14.55 -0.78
CA ARG A 53 -11.01 14.81 0.43
C ARG A 53 -11.36 13.87 1.57
N ALA A 54 -12.63 13.50 1.70
CA ALA A 54 -13.08 12.56 2.72
C ALA A 54 -12.57 11.13 2.50
N ALA A 55 -12.23 10.74 1.28
CA ALA A 55 -11.65 9.44 0.99
C ALA A 55 -10.18 9.31 1.42
N LEU A 56 -9.43 10.42 1.52
CA LEU A 56 -7.99 10.39 1.77
C LEU A 56 -7.59 9.68 3.06
N PRO A 57 -8.18 9.94 4.25
CA PRO A 57 -7.80 9.26 5.47
C PRO A 57 -7.93 7.73 5.36
N SER A 58 -9.04 7.25 4.78
CA SER A 58 -9.29 5.82 4.60
C SER A 58 -8.33 5.18 3.61
N LEU A 59 -8.01 5.88 2.50
CA LEU A 59 -7.02 5.43 1.52
C LEU A 59 -5.62 5.32 2.15
N ILE A 60 -5.20 6.31 2.94
CA ILE A 60 -3.88 6.31 3.62
C ILE A 60 -3.82 5.16 4.64
N ILE A 61 -4.85 5.02 5.49
CA ILE A 61 -4.91 3.98 6.53
C ILE A 61 -4.97 2.58 5.91
N SER A 62 -5.55 2.41 4.74
CA SER A 62 -5.56 1.15 4.01
C SER A 62 -4.21 0.86 3.33
N ALA A 63 -3.63 1.85 2.65
CA ALA A 63 -2.40 1.68 1.88
C ALA A 63 -1.16 1.48 2.76
N ALA A 64 -1.05 2.21 3.89
CA ALA A 64 0.13 2.18 4.73
C ALA A 64 0.43 0.77 5.29
N PRO A 65 -0.49 0.05 5.96
CA PRO A 65 -0.24 -1.30 6.44
C PRO A 65 -0.08 -2.31 5.30
N PHE A 66 -0.74 -2.10 4.16
CA PHE A 66 -0.58 -2.95 2.98
C PHE A 66 0.84 -2.85 2.44
N TYR A 67 1.34 -1.63 2.19
CA TYR A 67 2.71 -1.43 1.72
C TYR A 67 3.75 -1.85 2.75
N ALA A 68 3.53 -1.57 4.04
CA ALA A 68 4.42 -2.00 5.12
C ALA A 68 4.62 -3.54 5.12
N ARG A 69 3.58 -4.30 4.81
CA ARG A 69 3.71 -5.76 4.67
C ARG A 69 4.51 -6.18 3.45
N LEU A 70 4.35 -5.50 2.32
CA LEU A 70 5.16 -5.75 1.13
C LEU A 70 6.64 -5.43 1.38
N VAL A 71 6.94 -4.34 2.07
CA VAL A 71 8.31 -4.01 2.52
C VAL A 71 8.87 -5.09 3.44
N GLN A 72 8.08 -5.59 4.38
CA GLN A 72 8.53 -6.68 5.24
C GLN A 72 8.87 -7.93 4.44
N ILE A 73 8.02 -8.34 3.51
CA ILE A 73 8.28 -9.50 2.64
C ILE A 73 9.56 -9.28 1.83
N ALA A 74 9.76 -8.08 1.25
CA ALA A 74 10.95 -7.75 0.50
C ALA A 74 12.25 -7.84 1.31
N PHE A 75 12.19 -7.51 2.61
CA PHE A 75 13.35 -7.64 3.50
C PHE A 75 13.56 -9.07 4.01
N ASP A 76 12.48 -9.81 4.23
CA ASP A 76 12.55 -11.20 4.68
C ASP A 76 13.08 -12.16 3.57
N ASP A 77 12.92 -11.77 2.28
CA ASP A 77 13.39 -12.51 1.11
C ASP A 77 14.89 -12.28 0.77
N LEU A 78 15.56 -11.39 1.51
CA LEU A 78 16.98 -11.13 1.30
C LEU A 78 17.84 -12.26 1.84
N ASP A 79 18.94 -12.54 1.13
CA ASP A 79 19.95 -13.48 1.61
C ASP A 79 20.55 -13.02 2.93
N HIS A 80 20.39 -13.85 3.96
CA HIS A 80 20.95 -13.60 5.28
C HIS A 80 22.48 -13.49 5.26
N GLY A 81 23.16 -14.14 4.32
CA GLY A 81 24.62 -14.08 4.17
C GLY A 81 25.12 -12.66 3.90
N VAL A 82 24.39 -11.86 3.14
CA VAL A 82 24.75 -10.44 2.87
C VAL A 82 24.68 -9.61 4.16
N ILE A 83 23.67 -9.87 4.99
CA ILE A 83 23.51 -9.19 6.28
C ILE A 83 24.62 -9.61 7.27
N GLU A 84 24.95 -10.91 7.30
CA GLU A 84 26.01 -11.43 8.16
C GLU A 84 27.38 -10.90 7.76
N ALA A 85 27.69 -10.85 6.46
CA ALA A 85 28.90 -10.26 5.94
C ALA A 85 29.04 -8.78 6.33
N ALA A 86 27.97 -7.99 6.21
CA ALA A 86 27.97 -6.61 6.64
C ALA A 86 28.23 -6.45 8.15
N LYS A 87 27.66 -7.33 8.98
CA LYS A 87 27.90 -7.36 10.43
C LYS A 87 29.35 -7.73 10.75
N ALA A 88 29.92 -8.72 10.06
CA ALA A 88 31.30 -9.13 10.24
C ALA A 88 32.29 -8.01 9.90
N MET A 89 31.94 -7.14 8.94
CA MET A 89 32.71 -5.94 8.60
C MET A 89 32.49 -4.77 9.59
N GLY A 90 31.76 -4.96 10.68
CA GLY A 90 31.51 -3.92 11.69
C GLY A 90 30.48 -2.89 11.31
N ALA A 91 29.62 -3.15 10.33
CA ALA A 91 28.57 -2.21 9.94
C ALA A 91 27.57 -2.00 11.08
N THR A 92 27.23 -0.74 11.35
CA THR A 92 26.17 -0.38 12.29
C THR A 92 24.80 -0.78 11.74
N ARG A 93 23.79 -0.95 12.62
CA ARG A 93 22.42 -1.28 12.21
C ARG A 93 21.87 -0.30 11.17
N TRP A 94 22.13 0.99 11.34
CA TRP A 94 21.70 2.00 10.37
C TRP A 94 22.37 1.85 9.01
N GLN A 95 23.65 1.51 9.01
CA GLN A 95 24.39 1.20 7.77
C GLN A 95 23.85 -0.04 7.08
N ILE A 96 23.49 -1.09 7.83
CA ILE A 96 22.87 -2.28 7.27
C ILE A 96 21.53 -1.93 6.61
N VAL A 97 20.68 -1.15 7.28
CA VAL A 97 19.39 -0.73 6.69
C VAL A 97 19.58 0.09 5.43
N THR A 98 20.39 1.13 5.48
CA THR A 98 20.49 2.11 4.39
C THR A 98 21.41 1.69 3.24
N LYS A 99 22.45 0.89 3.50
CA LYS A 99 23.45 0.51 2.50
C LYS A 99 23.33 -0.94 2.01
N VAL A 100 22.54 -1.77 2.72
CA VAL A 100 22.35 -3.17 2.37
C VAL A 100 20.87 -3.46 2.10
N LEU A 101 20.02 -3.37 3.12
CA LEU A 101 18.60 -3.77 3.00
C LEU A 101 17.88 -2.99 1.92
N ILE A 102 17.89 -1.66 1.99
CA ILE A 102 17.14 -0.82 1.04
C ILE A 102 17.68 -0.98 -0.40
N PRO A 103 19.00 -0.90 -0.66
CA PRO A 103 19.51 -1.07 -2.03
C PRO A 103 19.26 -2.46 -2.61
N GLU A 104 19.49 -3.52 -1.83
CA GLU A 104 19.29 -4.90 -2.29
C GLU A 104 17.80 -5.24 -2.52
N SER A 105 16.90 -4.68 -1.70
CA SER A 105 15.45 -4.88 -1.86
C SER A 105 14.82 -3.90 -2.84
N SER A 106 15.56 -2.94 -3.39
CA SER A 106 14.97 -1.84 -4.18
C SER A 106 14.05 -2.31 -5.31
N PRO A 107 14.31 -3.38 -6.07
CA PRO A 107 13.39 -3.88 -7.08
C PRO A 107 12.04 -4.32 -6.47
N ALA A 108 12.09 -5.07 -5.37
CA ALA A 108 10.89 -5.55 -4.66
C ALA A 108 10.12 -4.40 -4.00
N LEU A 109 10.82 -3.38 -3.46
CA LEU A 109 10.18 -2.18 -2.90
C LEU A 109 9.43 -1.38 -3.97
N VAL A 110 10.02 -1.20 -5.15
CA VAL A 110 9.38 -0.50 -6.28
C VAL A 110 8.19 -1.32 -6.81
N SER A 111 8.32 -2.64 -6.92
CA SER A 111 7.19 -3.53 -7.25
C SER A 111 6.06 -3.36 -6.23
N GLY A 112 6.39 -3.30 -4.94
CA GLY A 112 5.43 -3.06 -3.86
C GLY A 112 4.69 -1.73 -3.99
N ILE A 113 5.37 -0.65 -4.38
CA ILE A 113 4.74 0.64 -4.67
C ILE A 113 3.77 0.51 -5.85
N THR A 114 4.17 -0.16 -6.92
CA THR A 114 3.34 -0.38 -8.11
C THR A 114 2.06 -1.14 -7.75
N VAL A 115 2.17 -2.26 -7.03
CA VAL A 115 1.03 -3.06 -6.57
C VAL A 115 0.11 -2.25 -5.65
N THR A 116 0.69 -1.46 -4.73
CA THR A 116 -0.10 -0.60 -3.83
C THR A 116 -0.85 0.48 -4.61
N THR A 117 -0.21 1.11 -5.59
CA THR A 117 -0.85 2.13 -6.45
C THR A 117 -2.02 1.54 -7.24
N ILE A 118 -1.85 0.36 -7.83
CA ILE A 118 -2.92 -0.33 -8.56
C ILE A 118 -4.07 -0.69 -7.61
N SER A 119 -3.76 -1.18 -6.41
CA SER A 119 -4.78 -1.48 -5.38
C SER A 119 -5.56 -0.23 -4.98
N LEU A 120 -4.88 0.93 -4.84
CA LEU A 120 -5.52 2.21 -4.54
C LEU A 120 -6.47 2.66 -5.66
N ILE A 121 -6.15 2.41 -6.92
CA ILE A 121 -7.08 2.68 -8.04
C ILE A 121 -8.39 1.91 -7.84
N GLY A 122 -8.33 0.63 -7.45
CA GLY A 122 -9.50 -0.16 -7.10
C GLY A 122 -10.27 0.39 -5.89
N TYR A 123 -9.58 0.88 -4.86
CA TYR A 123 -10.23 1.48 -3.68
C TYR A 123 -10.90 2.82 -4.00
N THR A 124 -10.36 3.62 -4.93
CA THR A 124 -11.03 4.86 -5.35
C THR A 124 -12.38 4.59 -6.01
N ALA A 125 -12.55 3.46 -6.68
CA ALA A 125 -13.85 3.05 -7.21
C ALA A 125 -14.88 2.86 -6.08
N MET A 126 -14.47 2.23 -4.97
CA MET A 126 -15.34 2.04 -3.80
C MET A 126 -15.59 3.35 -3.03
N ALA A 127 -14.65 4.30 -3.07
CA ALA A 127 -14.81 5.63 -2.48
C ALA A 127 -15.95 6.46 -3.13
N GLY A 128 -16.41 6.04 -4.30
CA GLY A 128 -17.63 6.55 -4.91
C GLY A 128 -18.84 6.47 -4.00
N ALA A 129 -18.91 5.50 -3.08
CA ALA A 129 -20.00 5.34 -2.11
C ALA A 129 -20.18 6.55 -1.17
N ILE A 130 -19.10 7.33 -0.94
CA ILE A 130 -19.13 8.59 -0.18
C ILE A 130 -19.06 9.83 -1.09
N GLY A 131 -19.40 9.67 -2.38
CA GLY A 131 -19.37 10.75 -3.34
C GLY A 131 -17.97 11.26 -3.69
N ALA A 132 -16.94 10.43 -3.58
CA ALA A 132 -15.57 10.81 -3.93
C ALA A 132 -15.39 11.04 -5.44
N GLY A 133 -16.35 10.64 -6.26
CA GLY A 133 -16.28 10.76 -7.71
C GLY A 133 -15.29 9.78 -8.35
N GLY A 134 -14.79 10.15 -9.53
CA GLY A 134 -13.82 9.36 -10.28
C GLY A 134 -14.48 8.31 -11.19
N LEU A 135 -13.62 7.60 -11.95
CA LEU A 135 -14.06 6.64 -12.97
C LEU A 135 -14.86 5.46 -12.40
N GLY A 136 -14.51 5.01 -11.19
CA GLY A 136 -15.24 3.93 -10.54
C GLY A 136 -16.66 4.34 -10.15
N ASN A 137 -16.83 5.56 -9.65
CA ASN A 137 -18.14 6.13 -9.36
C ASN A 137 -18.97 6.29 -10.64
N LEU A 138 -18.34 6.80 -11.70
CA LEU A 138 -18.97 6.92 -13.03
C LEU A 138 -19.45 5.55 -13.54
N ALA A 139 -18.60 4.53 -13.46
CA ALA A 139 -18.95 3.17 -13.88
C ALA A 139 -20.14 2.60 -13.09
N TYR A 140 -20.20 2.88 -11.78
CA TYR A 140 -21.20 2.31 -10.90
C TYR A 140 -22.51 3.11 -10.92
N LEU A 141 -22.47 4.43 -10.68
CA LEU A 141 -23.69 5.25 -10.61
C LEU A 141 -24.27 5.55 -11.99
N ASP A 142 -23.49 6.19 -12.87
CA ASP A 142 -23.96 6.64 -14.17
C ASP A 142 -24.00 5.50 -15.21
N GLY A 143 -23.24 4.44 -14.97
CA GLY A 143 -23.22 3.24 -15.78
C GLY A 143 -24.22 2.20 -15.27
N PHE A 144 -23.85 1.46 -14.24
CA PHE A 144 -24.60 0.29 -13.77
C PHE A 144 -25.97 0.66 -13.20
N GLN A 145 -26.06 1.61 -12.25
CA GLN A 145 -27.35 2.00 -11.63
C GLN A 145 -28.30 2.69 -12.62
N ALA A 146 -27.75 3.47 -13.55
CA ALA A 146 -28.53 4.10 -14.61
C ALA A 146 -28.83 3.14 -15.79
N SER A 147 -28.46 1.84 -15.70
CA SER A 147 -28.63 0.84 -16.77
C SER A 147 -27.97 1.24 -18.09
N ASN A 148 -26.91 2.06 -18.02
CA ASN A 148 -26.16 2.51 -19.18
C ASN A 148 -24.86 1.70 -19.34
N ASN A 149 -24.97 0.52 -19.95
CA ASN A 149 -23.81 -0.38 -20.13
C ASN A 149 -22.66 0.25 -20.91
N ALA A 150 -22.92 1.19 -21.81
CA ALA A 150 -21.87 1.86 -22.58
C ALA A 150 -20.96 2.69 -21.66
N VAL A 151 -21.52 3.42 -20.70
CA VAL A 151 -20.75 4.19 -19.71
C VAL A 151 -19.94 3.27 -18.82
N THR A 152 -20.55 2.17 -18.32
CA THR A 152 -19.83 1.17 -17.53
C THR A 152 -18.63 0.59 -18.28
N MET A 153 -18.83 0.18 -19.54
CA MET A 153 -17.76 -0.37 -20.37
C MET A 153 -16.64 0.64 -20.64
N MET A 154 -17.00 1.87 -21.03
CA MET A 154 -16.02 2.91 -21.30
C MET A 154 -15.18 3.24 -20.06
N ALA A 155 -15.82 3.45 -18.91
CA ALA A 155 -15.12 3.72 -17.67
C ALA A 155 -14.21 2.55 -17.26
N THR A 156 -14.66 1.31 -17.43
CA THR A 156 -13.85 0.12 -17.16
C THR A 156 -12.62 0.05 -18.07
N ILE A 157 -12.78 0.28 -19.38
CA ILE A 157 -11.66 0.29 -20.34
C ILE A 157 -10.64 1.36 -19.94
N ILE A 158 -11.08 2.56 -19.57
CA ILE A 158 -10.18 3.64 -19.14
C ILE A 158 -9.42 3.24 -17.87
N ILE A 159 -10.11 2.64 -16.87
CA ILE A 159 -9.45 2.14 -15.65
C ILE A 159 -8.39 1.09 -15.99
N VAL A 160 -8.72 0.14 -16.85
CA VAL A 160 -7.79 -0.91 -17.28
C VAL A 160 -6.56 -0.29 -17.97
N ILE A 161 -6.75 0.68 -18.85
CA ILE A 161 -5.63 1.38 -19.51
C ILE A 161 -4.74 2.08 -18.47
N ILE A 162 -5.33 2.78 -17.51
CA ILE A 162 -4.58 3.45 -16.43
C ILE A 162 -3.77 2.43 -15.62
N VAL A 163 -4.37 1.31 -15.23
CA VAL A 163 -3.69 0.22 -14.51
C VAL A 163 -2.51 -0.32 -15.32
N PHE A 164 -2.71 -0.61 -16.61
CA PHE A 164 -1.63 -1.08 -17.49
C PHE A 164 -0.49 -0.06 -17.63
N VAL A 165 -0.80 1.22 -17.70
CA VAL A 165 0.23 2.28 -17.72
C VAL A 165 1.06 2.26 -16.44
N PHE A 166 0.41 2.21 -15.26
CA PHE A 166 1.14 2.13 -13.99
C PHE A 166 1.95 0.84 -13.86
N GLN A 167 1.39 -0.30 -14.29
CA GLN A 167 2.10 -1.57 -14.30
C GLN A 167 3.34 -1.50 -15.20
N PHE A 168 3.19 -1.01 -16.44
CA PHE A 168 4.30 -0.90 -17.38
C PHE A 168 5.41 0.04 -16.88
N LEU A 169 5.05 1.17 -16.27
CA LEU A 169 6.01 2.09 -15.67
C LEU A 169 6.75 1.42 -14.51
N GLY A 170 6.02 0.76 -13.61
CA GLY A 170 6.61 0.02 -12.48
C GLY A 170 7.58 -1.06 -12.95
N ASP A 171 7.17 -1.92 -13.87
CA ASP A 171 8.00 -2.99 -14.42
C ASP A 171 9.26 -2.45 -15.14
N THR A 172 9.12 -1.31 -15.83
CA THR A 172 10.25 -0.67 -16.49
C THR A 172 11.27 -0.14 -15.50
N VAL A 173 10.81 0.45 -14.40
CA VAL A 173 11.69 0.93 -13.33
C VAL A 173 12.37 -0.24 -12.64
N VAL A 174 11.62 -1.29 -12.31
CA VAL A 174 12.16 -2.51 -11.69
C VAL A 174 13.27 -3.11 -12.56
N LYS A 175 13.03 -3.31 -13.86
CA LYS A 175 14.02 -3.84 -14.80
C LYS A 175 15.31 -3.01 -14.90
N LYS A 176 15.24 -1.71 -14.67
CA LYS A 176 16.42 -0.82 -14.66
C LYS A 176 17.22 -0.89 -13.36
N ILE A 177 16.55 -1.19 -12.26
CA ILE A 177 17.17 -1.23 -10.92
C ILE A 177 17.66 -2.63 -10.59
N ASP A 178 16.99 -3.65 -11.10
CA ASP A 178 17.38 -5.05 -10.91
C ASP A 178 18.71 -5.32 -11.64
N LYS A 179 19.70 -5.72 -10.86
CA LYS A 179 21.08 -6.02 -11.31
C LYS A 179 21.34 -7.51 -11.39
N ARG A 180 20.30 -8.34 -11.20
CA ARG A 180 20.41 -9.80 -11.28
C ARG A 180 20.21 -10.33 -12.69
#